data_b62a443ea4544ed23be8bcc2d43cc86c
#
_entry.id   b62a443ea4544ed23be8bcc2d43cc86c
#
_cell.length_a   1.000
_cell.length_b   1.000
_cell.length_c   1.000
_cell.angle_alpha   90.00
_cell.angle_beta   90.00
_cell.angle_gamma   90.00
#
_symmetry.space_group_name_H-M   'P 1'
#
loop_
_entity.id
_entity.type
_entity.pdbx_description
1 polymer ?
#
loop_
_entity_poly.entity_id
_entity_poly.type
_entity_poly.pdbx_seq_one_letter_code
_entity_poly.pdbx_strand_id
1 'polypeptide(L)'
;MEYLYFLFLALEFVTGYFYVKYPGVLKYKMAASVPFVLAGVYLTVVSGSFTPYALLLVGGLSASFIGDWVLKYDLFGMKGLPGIVFFALAHILYICAFAVRVPFTLTDLWLIIPWALMVGLEILAKKKMKIDLGVTAPAVLIYAMIIDAMVILGIRAAVLTMDGGMSVLRSVILIMGVIMFIISDAGVCLMMFDSRKDIKIVNRIFKLDPINIVMYNGGQMLIAASVLM
;
A
#
# COMPACT_ATOMS: atom_id res chain seq x y z
N MET A 1 6.76 11.57 23.47
CA MET A 1 7.66 10.98 22.45
C MET A 1 6.99 10.75 21.11
N GLU A 2 5.66 10.66 21.03
CA GLU A 2 4.92 10.47 19.77
C GLU A 2 4.86 11.71 18.86
N TYR A 3 5.28 12.88 19.36
CA TYR A 3 5.19 14.16 18.64
C TYR A 3 5.99 14.19 17.32
N LEU A 4 7.09 13.44 17.23
CA LEU A 4 7.90 13.39 16.02
C LEU A 4 7.18 12.65 14.87
N TYR A 5 6.25 11.74 15.17
CA TYR A 5 5.40 11.13 14.15
C TYR A 5 4.57 12.19 13.42
N PHE A 6 4.02 13.16 14.13
CA PHE A 6 3.28 14.27 13.51
C PHE A 6 4.17 15.17 12.65
N LEU A 7 5.47 15.27 12.98
CA LEU A 7 6.44 15.94 12.10
C LEU A 7 6.62 15.17 10.78
N PHE A 8 6.76 13.84 10.82
CA PHE A 8 6.83 13.04 9.61
C PHE A 8 5.54 13.13 8.80
N LEU A 9 4.39 13.15 9.44
CA LEU A 9 3.10 13.37 8.78
C LEU A 9 3.04 14.75 8.09
N ALA A 10 3.51 15.79 8.74
CA ALA A 10 3.60 17.13 8.16
C ALA A 10 4.58 17.18 6.98
N LEU A 11 5.74 16.53 7.10
CA LEU A 11 6.69 16.38 5.99
C LEU A 11 6.09 15.63 4.80
N GLU A 12 5.27 14.60 5.06
CA GLU A 12 4.53 13.86 4.04
C GLU A 12 3.63 14.78 3.22
N PHE A 13 2.85 15.63 3.88
CA PHE A 13 2.00 16.62 3.20
C PHE A 13 2.81 17.61 2.36
N VAL A 14 3.92 18.13 2.90
CA VAL A 14 4.77 19.10 2.19
C VAL A 14 5.43 18.45 0.98
N THR A 15 6.03 17.29 1.15
CA THR A 15 6.73 16.58 0.06
C THR A 15 5.75 16.05 -0.99
N GLY A 16 4.59 15.55 -0.56
CA GLY A 16 3.49 15.16 -1.44
C GLY A 16 2.97 16.33 -2.28
N TYR A 17 2.81 17.53 -1.68
CA TYR A 17 2.46 18.74 -2.42
C TYR A 17 3.48 19.06 -3.52
N PHE A 18 4.79 18.97 -3.23
CA PHE A 18 5.82 19.21 -4.24
C PHE A 18 5.80 18.15 -5.34
N TYR A 19 5.54 16.90 -5.03
CA TYR A 19 5.40 15.86 -6.04
C TYR A 19 4.20 16.11 -6.96
N VAL A 20 3.04 16.51 -6.40
CA VAL A 20 1.85 16.89 -7.18
C VAL A 20 2.12 18.10 -8.07
N LYS A 21 2.86 19.09 -7.55
CA LYS A 21 3.20 20.31 -8.30
C LYS A 21 4.18 20.04 -9.44
N TYR A 22 5.07 19.06 -9.29
CA TYR A 22 6.10 18.70 -10.26
C TYR A 22 6.02 17.22 -10.62
N PRO A 23 4.94 16.78 -11.30
CA PRO A 23 4.71 15.37 -11.56
C PRO A 23 5.81 14.78 -12.45
N GLY A 24 6.14 13.51 -12.22
CA GLY A 24 7.17 12.79 -12.98
C GLY A 24 8.62 13.10 -12.59
N VAL A 25 8.87 14.05 -11.67
CA VAL A 25 10.21 14.35 -11.17
C VAL A 25 10.57 13.42 -10.04
N LEU A 26 11.48 12.48 -10.31
CA LEU A 26 11.86 11.40 -9.38
C LEU A 26 12.23 11.90 -7.98
N LYS A 27 13.02 12.98 -7.87
CA LYS A 27 13.45 13.50 -6.57
C LYS A 27 12.28 13.89 -5.66
N TYR A 28 11.20 14.43 -6.21
CA TYR A 28 10.02 14.79 -5.43
C TYR A 28 9.20 13.55 -5.03
N LYS A 29 9.13 12.55 -5.92
CA LYS A 29 8.53 11.27 -5.57
C LYS A 29 9.28 10.60 -4.42
N MET A 30 10.60 10.50 -4.53
CA MET A 30 11.43 9.92 -3.48
C MET A 30 11.33 10.70 -2.17
N ALA A 31 11.33 12.04 -2.23
CA ALA A 31 11.13 12.87 -1.04
C ALA A 31 9.78 12.61 -0.36
N ALA A 32 8.73 12.34 -1.14
CA ALA A 32 7.41 12.00 -0.62
C ALA A 32 7.34 10.59 -0.01
N SER A 33 8.22 9.68 -0.38
CA SER A 33 8.25 8.31 0.17
C SER A 33 9.18 8.15 1.38
N VAL A 34 10.06 9.11 1.67
CA VAL A 34 10.97 9.07 2.83
C VAL A 34 10.23 9.15 4.17
N PRO A 35 9.23 10.04 4.37
CA PRO A 35 8.61 10.23 5.67
C PRO A 35 7.95 8.97 6.25
N PHE A 36 7.28 8.15 5.45
CA PHE A 36 6.63 6.95 5.97
C PHE A 36 7.66 5.88 6.40
N VAL A 37 8.80 5.77 5.72
CA VAL A 37 9.88 4.87 6.15
C VAL A 37 10.47 5.36 7.47
N LEU A 38 10.78 6.66 7.54
CA LEU A 38 11.33 7.27 8.77
C LEU A 38 10.35 7.16 9.93
N ALA A 39 9.05 7.32 9.69
CA ALA A 39 8.01 7.15 10.70
C ALA A 39 8.01 5.71 11.26
N GLY A 40 8.05 4.70 10.39
CA GLY A 40 8.09 3.29 10.82
C GLY A 40 9.34 2.96 11.63
N VAL A 41 10.52 3.39 11.15
CA VAL A 41 11.79 3.22 11.88
C VAL A 41 11.76 3.94 13.23
N TYR A 42 11.34 5.20 13.23
CA TYR A 42 11.24 6.01 14.44
C TYR A 42 10.34 5.36 15.49
N LEU A 43 9.13 4.95 15.09
CA LEU A 43 8.19 4.32 16.02
C LEU A 43 8.72 2.98 16.56
N THR A 44 9.42 2.20 15.76
CA THR A 44 10.09 0.96 16.20
C THR A 44 11.16 1.25 17.26
N VAL A 45 12.00 2.26 17.02
CA VAL A 45 13.09 2.63 17.93
C VAL A 45 12.55 3.22 19.24
N VAL A 46 11.59 4.15 19.16
CA VAL A 46 11.08 4.86 20.35
C VAL A 46 10.21 3.98 21.24
N SER A 47 9.45 3.04 20.64
CA SER A 47 8.68 2.06 21.39
C SER A 47 9.55 0.96 22.01
N GLY A 48 10.83 0.87 21.62
CA GLY A 48 11.70 -0.25 21.99
C GLY A 48 11.21 -1.61 21.48
N SER A 49 10.24 -1.60 20.55
CA SER A 49 9.55 -2.80 20.07
C SER A 49 10.24 -3.36 18.82
N PHE A 50 11.44 -3.90 18.98
CA PHE A 50 12.13 -4.65 17.91
C PHE A 50 11.50 -6.04 17.71
N THR A 51 10.18 -6.09 17.66
CA THR A 51 9.44 -7.34 17.43
C THR A 51 9.51 -7.75 15.94
N PRO A 52 9.36 -9.05 15.63
CA PRO A 52 9.25 -9.49 14.23
C PRO A 52 8.14 -8.74 13.46
N TYR A 53 7.03 -8.40 14.13
CA TYR A 53 5.96 -7.57 13.55
C TYR A 53 6.47 -6.22 13.08
N ALA A 54 7.12 -5.45 13.97
CA ALA A 54 7.62 -4.11 13.66
C ALA A 54 8.70 -4.14 12.57
N LEU A 55 9.62 -5.11 12.64
CA LEU A 55 10.70 -5.25 11.65
C LEU A 55 10.17 -5.59 10.25
N LEU A 56 9.16 -6.47 10.17
CA LEU A 56 8.50 -6.81 8.90
C LEU A 56 7.73 -5.62 8.33
N LEU A 57 7.05 -4.81 9.17
CA LEU A 57 6.39 -3.59 8.72
C LEU A 57 7.41 -2.58 8.15
N VAL A 58 8.51 -2.33 8.86
CA VAL A 58 9.59 -1.43 8.37
C VAL A 58 10.20 -1.97 7.08
N GLY A 59 10.38 -3.29 6.97
CA GLY A 59 10.81 -3.95 5.74
C GLY A 59 9.84 -3.69 4.57
N GLY A 60 8.53 -3.80 4.82
CA GLY A 60 7.48 -3.50 3.83
C GLY A 60 7.48 -2.04 3.39
N LEU A 61 7.58 -1.09 4.33
CA LEU A 61 7.71 0.34 4.03
C LEU A 61 8.96 0.61 3.17
N SER A 62 10.09 -0.02 3.51
CA SER A 62 11.33 0.12 2.76
C SER A 62 11.25 -0.48 1.36
N ALA A 63 10.60 -1.63 1.21
CA ALA A 63 10.36 -2.24 -0.10
C ALA A 63 9.45 -1.36 -0.97
N SER A 64 8.41 -0.74 -0.38
CA SER A 64 7.55 0.23 -1.06
C SER A 64 8.34 1.45 -1.55
N PHE A 65 9.25 1.98 -0.73
CA PHE A 65 10.15 3.07 -1.12
C PHE A 65 11.01 2.69 -2.33
N ILE A 66 11.59 1.48 -2.33
CA ILE A 66 12.36 0.99 -3.47
C ILE A 66 11.44 0.81 -4.70
N GLY A 67 10.22 0.31 -4.50
CA GLY A 67 9.20 0.19 -5.54
C GLY A 67 8.93 1.53 -6.23
N ASP A 68 8.76 2.60 -5.45
CA ASP A 68 8.60 3.97 -5.96
C ASP A 68 9.78 4.44 -6.81
N TRP A 69 10.99 4.09 -6.38
CA TRP A 69 12.19 4.45 -7.13
C TRP A 69 12.26 3.74 -8.47
N VAL A 70 11.97 2.43 -8.49
CA VAL A 70 12.16 1.60 -9.69
C VAL A 70 10.93 1.50 -10.59
N LEU A 71 9.77 1.99 -10.16
CA LEU A 71 8.50 1.90 -10.91
C LEU A 71 8.58 2.51 -12.32
N LYS A 72 9.46 3.50 -12.54
CA LYS A 72 9.64 4.15 -13.83
C LYS A 72 10.42 3.33 -14.86
N TYR A 73 11.12 2.28 -14.41
CA TYR A 73 11.97 1.49 -15.30
C TYR A 73 11.19 0.37 -15.95
N ASP A 74 11.60 0.01 -17.16
CA ASP A 74 11.12 -1.15 -17.89
C ASP A 74 12.05 -2.33 -17.67
N LEU A 75 11.49 -3.52 -17.53
CA LEU A 75 12.23 -4.76 -17.47
C LEU A 75 11.59 -5.77 -18.43
N PHE A 76 12.39 -6.35 -19.32
CA PHE A 76 11.92 -7.29 -20.35
C PHE A 76 10.78 -6.75 -21.23
N GLY A 77 10.79 -5.43 -21.51
CA GLY A 77 9.71 -4.78 -22.27
C GLY A 77 8.41 -4.57 -21.48
N MET A 78 8.42 -4.88 -20.19
CA MET A 78 7.28 -4.69 -19.29
C MET A 78 7.48 -3.44 -18.45
N LYS A 79 6.74 -2.39 -18.79
CA LYS A 79 6.81 -1.09 -18.10
C LYS A 79 6.36 -1.23 -16.65
N GLY A 80 7.18 -0.71 -15.75
CA GLY A 80 6.89 -0.68 -14.31
C GLY A 80 7.03 -2.04 -13.60
N LEU A 81 7.41 -3.10 -14.29
CA LEU A 81 7.58 -4.43 -13.69
C LEU A 81 8.49 -4.44 -12.46
N PRO A 82 9.65 -3.76 -12.45
CA PRO A 82 10.48 -3.71 -11.24
C PRO A 82 9.74 -3.13 -10.03
N GLY A 83 8.94 -2.08 -10.24
CA GLY A 83 8.09 -1.49 -9.21
C GLY A 83 7.05 -2.49 -8.67
N ILE A 84 6.33 -3.16 -9.57
CA ILE A 84 5.33 -4.19 -9.22
C ILE A 84 5.97 -5.29 -8.35
N VAL A 85 7.19 -5.73 -8.67
CA VAL A 85 7.91 -6.75 -7.88
C VAL A 85 8.22 -6.26 -6.47
N PHE A 86 8.73 -5.02 -6.31
CA PHE A 86 9.03 -4.47 -4.99
C PHE A 86 7.78 -4.15 -4.17
N PHE A 87 6.70 -3.71 -4.80
CA PHE A 87 5.41 -3.55 -4.12
C PHE A 87 4.82 -4.89 -3.71
N ALA A 88 4.91 -5.94 -4.56
CA ALA A 88 4.52 -7.30 -4.16
C ALA A 88 5.32 -7.77 -2.96
N LEU A 89 6.64 -7.53 -2.92
CA LEU A 89 7.48 -7.83 -1.77
C LEU A 89 7.02 -7.07 -0.52
N ALA A 90 6.69 -5.79 -0.65
CA ALA A 90 6.16 -4.99 0.46
C ALA A 90 4.87 -5.62 1.04
N HIS A 91 3.92 -5.99 0.18
CA HIS A 91 2.67 -6.63 0.62
C HIS A 91 2.91 -8.00 1.26
N ILE A 92 3.84 -8.80 0.74
CA ILE A 92 4.23 -10.07 1.37
C ILE A 92 4.81 -9.83 2.76
N LEU A 93 5.66 -8.82 2.94
CA LEU A 93 6.20 -8.46 4.25
C LEU A 93 5.11 -7.99 5.23
N TYR A 94 4.11 -7.24 4.76
CA TYR A 94 2.94 -6.87 5.57
C TYR A 94 2.09 -8.10 5.93
N ILE A 95 1.85 -9.01 4.98
CA ILE A 95 1.15 -10.28 5.25
C ILE A 95 1.88 -11.06 6.34
N CYS A 96 3.21 -11.20 6.23
CA CYS A 96 4.03 -11.85 7.25
C CYS A 96 3.94 -11.15 8.60
N ALA A 97 3.96 -9.80 8.63
CA ALA A 97 3.78 -9.04 9.85
C ALA A 97 2.43 -9.36 10.52
N PHE A 98 1.34 -9.30 9.76
CA PHE A 98 -0.01 -9.60 10.28
C PHE A 98 -0.14 -11.05 10.74
N ALA A 99 0.47 -12.00 10.03
CA ALA A 99 0.48 -13.41 10.41
C ALA A 99 1.29 -13.68 11.70
N VAL A 100 2.41 -12.98 11.88
CA VAL A 100 3.20 -13.06 13.14
C VAL A 100 2.43 -12.44 14.29
N ARG A 101 1.72 -11.34 14.05
CA ARG A 101 0.92 -10.66 15.08
C ARG A 101 -0.28 -11.49 15.53
N VAL A 102 -0.97 -12.11 14.58
CA VAL A 102 -2.12 -12.97 14.84
C VAL A 102 -1.96 -14.26 14.03
N PRO A 103 -1.39 -15.31 14.63
CA PRO A 103 -1.16 -16.59 13.97
C PRO A 103 -2.43 -17.18 13.35
N PHE A 104 -2.27 -17.87 12.24
CA PHE A 104 -3.39 -18.53 11.54
C PHE A 104 -3.93 -19.70 12.36
N THR A 105 -5.25 -19.86 12.27
CA THR A 105 -5.99 -20.99 12.81
C THR A 105 -6.83 -21.66 11.71
N LEU A 106 -7.34 -22.86 11.95
CA LEU A 106 -8.21 -23.52 10.98
C LEU A 106 -9.49 -22.74 10.70
N THR A 107 -9.96 -21.95 11.67
CA THR A 107 -11.13 -21.09 11.49
C THR A 107 -10.89 -19.98 10.46
N ASP A 108 -9.64 -19.64 10.16
CA ASP A 108 -9.30 -18.59 9.18
C ASP A 108 -9.50 -19.04 7.73
N LEU A 109 -9.77 -20.31 7.47
CA LEU A 109 -10.03 -20.81 6.11
C LEU A 109 -11.22 -20.12 5.43
N TRP A 110 -12.18 -19.59 6.20
CA TRP A 110 -13.29 -18.82 5.64
C TRP A 110 -12.83 -17.53 4.92
N LEU A 111 -11.63 -16.99 5.25
CA LEU A 111 -11.07 -15.79 4.62
C LEU A 111 -10.77 -16.00 3.12
N ILE A 112 -10.70 -17.25 2.66
CA ILE A 112 -10.60 -17.59 1.23
C ILE A 112 -11.81 -17.06 0.46
N ILE A 113 -13.00 -17.01 1.08
CA ILE A 113 -14.24 -16.56 0.43
C ILE A 113 -14.16 -15.08 0.05
N PRO A 114 -13.93 -14.11 1.00
CA PRO A 114 -13.81 -12.70 0.63
C PRO A 114 -12.61 -12.46 -0.30
N TRP A 115 -11.50 -13.17 -0.13
CA TRP A 115 -10.36 -13.07 -1.05
C TRP A 115 -10.73 -13.48 -2.48
N ALA A 116 -11.37 -14.63 -2.67
CA ALA A 116 -11.81 -15.08 -3.99
C ALA A 116 -12.85 -14.13 -4.61
N LEU A 117 -13.72 -13.52 -3.80
CA LEU A 117 -14.68 -12.52 -4.24
C LEU A 117 -13.96 -11.24 -4.75
N MET A 118 -12.96 -10.74 -4.03
CA MET A 118 -12.18 -9.56 -4.45
C MET A 118 -11.49 -9.84 -5.78
N VAL A 119 -10.75 -10.94 -5.89
CA VAL A 119 -10.09 -11.36 -7.13
C VAL A 119 -11.10 -11.50 -8.28
N GLY A 120 -12.25 -12.11 -8.02
CA GLY A 120 -13.34 -12.26 -9.02
C GLY A 120 -13.89 -10.91 -9.48
N LEU A 121 -14.11 -9.97 -8.57
CA LEU A 121 -14.57 -8.62 -8.88
C LEU A 121 -13.54 -7.84 -9.71
N GLU A 122 -12.25 -7.97 -9.43
CA GLU A 122 -11.18 -7.35 -10.21
C GLU A 122 -11.10 -7.89 -11.63
N ILE A 123 -11.21 -9.21 -11.80
CA ILE A 123 -11.25 -9.86 -13.12
C ILE A 123 -12.48 -9.37 -13.91
N LEU A 124 -13.65 -9.29 -13.26
CA LEU A 124 -14.87 -8.78 -13.88
C LEU A 124 -14.75 -7.30 -14.23
N ALA A 125 -14.20 -6.47 -13.32
CA ALA A 125 -13.96 -5.06 -13.56
C ALA A 125 -13.01 -4.85 -14.74
N LYS A 126 -11.88 -5.56 -14.78
CA LYS A 126 -10.94 -5.55 -15.90
C LYS A 126 -11.64 -5.87 -17.23
N LYS A 127 -12.44 -6.94 -17.26
CA LYS A 127 -13.18 -7.36 -18.46
C LYS A 127 -14.21 -6.31 -18.89
N LYS A 128 -15.01 -5.80 -17.94
CA LYS A 128 -16.04 -4.79 -18.20
C LYS A 128 -15.43 -3.45 -18.63
N MET A 129 -14.34 -3.07 -18.04
CA MET A 129 -13.63 -1.83 -18.34
C MET A 129 -12.72 -1.95 -19.57
N LYS A 130 -12.55 -3.15 -20.14
CA LYS A 130 -11.70 -3.41 -21.31
C LYS A 130 -10.25 -2.93 -21.10
N ILE A 131 -9.72 -3.12 -19.87
CA ILE A 131 -8.34 -2.78 -19.56
C ILE A 131 -7.40 -3.78 -20.22
N ASP A 132 -6.50 -3.29 -21.05
CA ASP A 132 -5.49 -4.13 -21.71
C ASP A 132 -4.17 -4.06 -20.93
N LEU A 133 -3.86 -5.15 -20.24
CA LEU A 133 -2.61 -5.31 -19.49
C LEU A 133 -1.45 -5.84 -20.36
N GLY A 134 -1.74 -6.24 -21.61
CA GLY A 134 -0.74 -6.79 -22.52
C GLY A 134 0.07 -7.92 -21.88
N VAL A 135 1.39 -7.90 -22.10
CA VAL A 135 2.34 -8.90 -21.58
C VAL A 135 2.50 -8.85 -20.05
N THR A 136 2.09 -7.76 -19.40
CA THR A 136 2.19 -7.61 -17.94
C THR A 136 1.03 -8.25 -17.19
N ALA A 137 0.01 -8.76 -17.89
CA ALA A 137 -1.21 -9.30 -17.30
C ALA A 137 -0.97 -10.35 -16.19
N PRO A 138 -0.08 -11.35 -16.33
CA PRO A 138 0.16 -12.33 -15.27
C PRO A 138 0.76 -11.67 -14.01
N ALA A 139 1.72 -10.75 -14.18
CA ALA A 139 2.37 -10.06 -13.07
C ALA A 139 1.38 -9.18 -12.29
N VAL A 140 0.54 -8.42 -13.00
CA VAL A 140 -0.48 -7.55 -12.39
C VAL A 140 -1.56 -8.38 -11.68
N LEU A 141 -1.99 -9.52 -12.24
CA LEU A 141 -2.98 -10.38 -11.58
C LEU A 141 -2.42 -11.04 -10.32
N ILE A 142 -1.18 -11.55 -10.35
CA ILE A 142 -0.52 -12.09 -9.17
C ILE A 142 -0.36 -11.01 -8.10
N TYR A 143 0.03 -9.80 -8.51
CA TYR A 143 0.13 -8.66 -7.63
C TYR A 143 -1.20 -8.31 -6.95
N ALA A 144 -2.29 -8.27 -7.73
CA ALA A 144 -3.64 -8.02 -7.22
C ALA A 144 -4.05 -9.07 -6.17
N MET A 145 -3.81 -10.36 -6.44
CA MET A 145 -4.07 -11.44 -5.47
C MET A 145 -3.28 -11.28 -4.17
N ILE A 146 -2.06 -10.77 -4.22
CA ILE A 146 -1.21 -10.53 -3.04
C ILE A 146 -1.75 -9.34 -2.23
N ILE A 147 -2.11 -8.23 -2.89
CA ILE A 147 -2.65 -7.06 -2.16
C ILE A 147 -4.00 -7.36 -1.54
N ASP A 148 -4.88 -8.11 -2.21
CA ASP A 148 -6.16 -8.56 -1.65
C ASP A 148 -5.94 -9.37 -0.37
N ALA A 149 -5.00 -10.31 -0.38
CA ALA A 149 -4.62 -11.08 0.80
C ALA A 149 -4.08 -10.17 1.92
N MET A 150 -3.24 -9.18 1.59
CA MET A 150 -2.70 -8.21 2.54
C MET A 150 -3.83 -7.41 3.21
N VAL A 151 -4.81 -6.92 2.45
CA VAL A 151 -5.94 -6.16 2.99
C VAL A 151 -6.78 -7.02 3.95
N ILE A 152 -7.15 -8.23 3.54
CA ILE A 152 -7.96 -9.14 4.36
C ILE A 152 -7.24 -9.49 5.66
N LEU A 153 -5.95 -9.80 5.60
CA LEU A 153 -5.17 -10.16 6.78
C LEU A 153 -4.88 -8.96 7.68
N GLY A 154 -4.72 -7.77 7.10
CA GLY A 154 -4.61 -6.53 7.86
C GLY A 154 -5.89 -6.21 8.64
N ILE A 155 -7.06 -6.34 8.00
CA ILE A 155 -8.36 -6.18 8.65
C ILE A 155 -8.55 -7.25 9.74
N ARG A 156 -8.24 -8.53 9.45
CA ARG A 156 -8.28 -9.61 10.44
C ARG A 156 -7.39 -9.30 11.65
N ALA A 157 -6.15 -8.90 11.42
CA ALA A 157 -5.22 -8.58 12.50
C ALA A 157 -5.76 -7.41 13.35
N ALA A 158 -6.28 -6.36 12.72
CA ALA A 158 -6.88 -5.23 13.41
C ALA A 158 -8.06 -5.65 14.28
N VAL A 159 -8.99 -6.45 13.74
CA VAL A 159 -10.20 -6.89 14.46
C VAL A 159 -9.85 -7.81 15.63
N LEU A 160 -8.99 -8.80 15.42
CA LEU A 160 -8.66 -9.77 16.45
C LEU A 160 -7.74 -9.21 17.57
N THR A 161 -7.06 -8.09 17.33
CA THR A 161 -6.25 -7.43 18.37
C THR A 161 -7.03 -6.39 19.16
N MET A 162 -8.27 -6.06 18.78
CA MET A 162 -9.14 -5.21 19.60
C MET A 162 -9.41 -5.82 20.99
N ASP A 163 -9.61 -7.12 21.05
CA ASP A 163 -9.87 -7.84 22.31
C ASP A 163 -8.63 -7.97 23.20
N GLY A 164 -7.43 -7.77 22.63
CA GLY A 164 -6.14 -7.80 23.32
C GLY A 164 -5.72 -6.49 23.99
N GLY A 165 -6.63 -5.57 24.27
CA GLY A 165 -6.32 -4.29 24.95
C GLY A 165 -5.87 -3.19 23.99
N MET A 166 -5.84 -3.42 22.69
CA MET A 166 -5.58 -2.38 21.71
C MET A 166 -6.78 -1.43 21.62
N SER A 167 -6.51 -0.14 21.58
CA SER A 167 -7.59 0.83 21.41
C SER A 167 -8.27 0.64 20.06
N VAL A 168 -9.60 0.77 20.02
CA VAL A 168 -10.39 0.76 18.77
C VAL A 168 -9.79 1.72 17.73
N LEU A 169 -9.26 2.85 18.18
CA LEU A 169 -8.60 3.82 17.30
C LEU A 169 -7.44 3.21 16.51
N ARG A 170 -6.58 2.41 17.15
CA ARG A 170 -5.43 1.78 16.47
C ARG A 170 -5.89 0.77 15.41
N SER A 171 -6.91 -0.02 15.72
CA SER A 171 -7.52 -0.93 14.74
C SER A 171 -8.10 -0.18 13.54
N VAL A 172 -8.82 0.90 13.78
CA VAL A 172 -9.36 1.76 12.70
C VAL A 172 -8.22 2.34 11.86
N ILE A 173 -7.13 2.79 12.48
CA ILE A 173 -5.95 3.32 11.79
C ILE A 173 -5.36 2.25 10.83
N LEU A 174 -5.17 1.01 11.30
CA LEU A 174 -4.65 -0.04 10.43
C LEU A 174 -5.62 -0.39 9.29
N ILE A 175 -6.91 -0.54 9.59
CA ILE A 175 -7.93 -0.82 8.57
C ILE A 175 -7.94 0.29 7.50
N MET A 176 -7.94 1.56 7.91
CA MET A 176 -7.86 2.67 6.98
C MET A 176 -6.58 2.63 6.14
N GLY A 177 -5.44 2.31 6.76
CA GLY A 177 -4.15 2.22 6.08
C GLY A 177 -4.17 1.21 4.94
N VAL A 178 -4.62 -0.03 5.19
CA VAL A 178 -4.66 -1.09 4.17
C VAL A 178 -5.71 -0.81 3.08
N ILE A 179 -6.86 -0.20 3.44
CA ILE A 179 -7.89 0.20 2.46
C ILE A 179 -7.38 1.34 1.57
N MET A 180 -6.75 2.36 2.15
CA MET A 180 -6.18 3.46 1.36
C MET A 180 -5.12 2.95 0.40
N PHE A 181 -4.32 1.97 0.82
CA PHE A 181 -3.28 1.40 -0.03
C PHE A 181 -3.88 0.68 -1.26
N ILE A 182 -4.86 -0.23 -1.09
CA ILE A 182 -5.47 -0.93 -2.23
C ILE A 182 -6.19 0.05 -3.19
N ILE A 183 -6.83 1.10 -2.67
CA ILE A 183 -7.46 2.13 -3.51
C ILE A 183 -6.40 2.84 -4.35
N SER A 184 -5.25 3.18 -3.74
CA SER A 184 -4.13 3.77 -4.46
C SER A 184 -3.64 2.86 -5.60
N ASP A 185 -3.45 1.57 -5.32
CA ASP A 185 -2.91 0.64 -6.31
C ASP A 185 -3.89 0.37 -7.46
N ALA A 186 -5.18 0.31 -7.17
CA ALA A 186 -6.22 0.30 -8.20
C ALA A 186 -6.14 1.57 -9.08
N GLY A 187 -5.90 2.74 -8.47
CA GLY A 187 -5.66 4.00 -9.17
C GLY A 187 -4.44 3.95 -10.09
N VAL A 188 -3.30 3.43 -9.59
CA VAL A 188 -2.08 3.24 -10.41
C VAL A 188 -2.34 2.31 -11.58
N CYS A 189 -3.04 1.19 -11.36
CA CYS A 189 -3.40 0.24 -12.42
C CYS A 189 -4.22 0.93 -13.52
N LEU A 190 -5.24 1.72 -13.15
CA LEU A 190 -6.04 2.48 -14.11
C LEU A 190 -5.19 3.50 -14.88
N MET A 191 -4.33 4.25 -14.20
CA MET A 191 -3.47 5.27 -14.84
C MET A 191 -2.45 4.66 -15.80
N MET A 192 -1.92 3.47 -15.47
CA MET A 192 -0.89 2.82 -16.29
C MET A 192 -1.45 2.08 -17.50
N PHE A 193 -2.60 1.41 -17.35
CA PHE A 193 -3.07 0.44 -18.35
C PHE A 193 -4.39 0.83 -19.03
N ASP A 194 -5.13 1.81 -18.52
CA ASP A 194 -6.35 2.26 -19.19
C ASP A 194 -6.04 3.35 -20.24
N SER A 195 -6.23 2.99 -21.50
CA SER A 195 -5.96 3.89 -22.64
C SER A 195 -7.17 4.72 -23.06
N ARG A 196 -8.33 4.56 -22.41
CA ARG A 196 -9.56 5.25 -22.81
C ARG A 196 -9.46 6.77 -22.63
N LYS A 197 -10.09 7.51 -23.56
CA LYS A 197 -10.09 8.99 -23.51
C LYS A 197 -10.80 9.54 -22.28
N ASP A 198 -11.86 8.88 -21.84
CA ASP A 198 -12.65 9.27 -20.65
C ASP A 198 -11.84 9.19 -19.36
N ILE A 199 -11.00 8.17 -19.17
CA ILE A 199 -10.05 8.11 -18.03
C ILE A 199 -9.06 9.26 -18.09
N LYS A 200 -8.52 9.58 -19.27
CA LYS A 200 -7.63 10.75 -19.43
C LYS A 200 -8.33 12.07 -19.11
N ILE A 201 -9.60 12.20 -19.48
CA ILE A 201 -10.43 13.36 -19.17
C ILE A 201 -10.68 13.41 -17.66
N VAL A 202 -11.08 12.29 -17.04
CA VAL A 202 -11.31 12.19 -15.60
C VAL A 202 -10.04 12.54 -14.84
N ASN A 203 -8.88 12.00 -15.23
CA ASN A 203 -7.60 12.34 -14.62
C ASN A 203 -7.28 13.85 -14.75
N ARG A 204 -7.61 14.46 -15.89
CA ARG A 204 -7.41 15.89 -16.13
C ARG A 204 -8.32 16.76 -15.25
N ILE A 205 -9.58 16.35 -15.04
CA ILE A 205 -10.58 17.11 -14.27
C ILE A 205 -10.38 16.91 -12.78
N PHE A 206 -10.29 15.66 -12.33
CA PHE A 206 -10.25 15.30 -10.90
C PHE A 206 -8.82 15.17 -10.35
N LYS A 207 -7.79 15.31 -11.22
CA LYS A 207 -6.38 15.18 -10.83
C LYS A 207 -6.17 13.92 -10.01
N LEU A 208 -6.39 12.74 -10.60
CA LEU A 208 -6.25 11.44 -9.92
C LEU A 208 -4.88 11.25 -9.28
N ASP A 209 -3.81 11.82 -9.86
CA ASP A 209 -2.47 11.75 -9.28
C ASP A 209 -2.38 12.30 -7.84
N PRO A 210 -2.92 13.50 -7.51
CA PRO A 210 -2.96 13.97 -6.13
C PRO A 210 -3.75 13.06 -5.19
N ILE A 211 -4.91 12.56 -5.64
CA ILE A 211 -5.72 11.64 -4.84
C ILE A 211 -4.95 10.35 -4.58
N ASN A 212 -4.33 9.80 -5.61
CA ASN A 212 -3.53 8.59 -5.52
C ASN A 212 -2.39 8.73 -4.52
N ILE A 213 -1.66 9.87 -4.54
CA ILE A 213 -0.57 10.15 -3.61
C ILE A 213 -1.07 10.22 -2.18
N VAL A 214 -2.18 10.94 -1.93
CA VAL A 214 -2.78 11.02 -0.59
C VAL A 214 -3.19 9.63 -0.09
N MET A 215 -3.78 8.81 -0.96
CA MET A 215 -4.18 7.44 -0.60
C MET A 215 -2.96 6.56 -0.34
N TYR A 216 -1.95 6.61 -1.19
CA TYR A 216 -0.74 5.82 -1.04
C TYR A 216 0.06 6.21 0.21
N ASN A 217 0.51 7.45 0.26
CA ASN A 217 1.36 7.94 1.35
C ASN A 217 0.62 7.96 2.68
N GLY A 218 -0.66 8.37 2.68
CA GLY A 218 -1.53 8.30 3.85
C GLY A 218 -1.69 6.87 4.35
N GLY A 219 -1.95 5.92 3.44
CA GLY A 219 -2.02 4.49 3.76
C GLY A 219 -0.73 3.97 4.39
N GLN A 220 0.43 4.30 3.81
CA GLN A 220 1.74 3.93 4.34
C GLN A 220 2.01 4.52 5.73
N MET A 221 1.67 5.80 5.95
CA MET A 221 1.79 6.45 7.27
C MET A 221 0.91 5.77 8.32
N LEU A 222 -0.33 5.39 7.96
CA LEU A 222 -1.23 4.69 8.88
C LEU A 222 -0.74 3.26 9.17
N ILE A 223 -0.18 2.56 8.17
CA ILE A 223 0.47 1.25 8.38
C ILE A 223 1.70 1.42 9.28
N ALA A 224 2.53 2.45 9.07
CA ALA A 224 3.67 2.75 9.94
C ALA A 224 3.22 2.99 11.40
N ALA A 225 2.11 3.71 11.62
CA ALA A 225 1.56 3.94 12.95
C ALA A 225 1.14 2.64 13.67
N SER A 226 0.83 1.57 12.92
CA SER A 226 0.48 0.27 13.50
C SER A 226 1.65 -0.43 14.18
N VAL A 227 2.89 0.04 14.03
CA VAL A 227 4.04 -0.45 14.82
C VAL A 227 3.81 -0.32 16.33
N LEU A 228 3.00 0.66 16.75
CA LEU A 228 2.63 0.86 18.15
C LEU A 228 1.54 -0.12 18.64
N MET A 229 1.08 -1.00 17.80
CA MET A 229 0.12 -2.04 18.13
C MET A 229 0.82 -3.24 18.78
#